data_7d085655144c1643b8fcf9b92d50e148
#
_entry.id   7d085655144c1643b8fcf9b92d50e148
#
_cell.length_a   1.000
_cell.length_b   1.000
_cell.length_c   1.000
_cell.angle_alpha   90.00
_cell.angle_beta   90.00
_cell.angle_gamma   90.00
#
_symmetry.space_group_name_H-M   'P 1'
#
loop_
_entity.id
_entity.type
_entity.pdbx_description
1 polymer ?
#
loop_
_entity_poly.entity_id
_entity_poly.type
_entity_poly.pdbx_seq_one_letter_code
_entity_poly.pdbx_strand_id
1 'polypeptide(L)'
;REPSLVTVTQFGFGKQILVKEPEVEIPSSDAFDNRHFKSIISTNVNFKIGSVDYSFAEEATMTEEEKREVEGERSGWVTLPKDKDLAVNLDKGARPRTLKVDFRWGMNVAPYTRVAKIHLVPVDENDQLVDNNGNKIDAVVLTVTQKAAMKIEDNRAGDSLAIITINSKLQSMMSFDTSESMMNWSFVTLWEATDKEIKDGIVPTEAVGRVRSVSYAMIDLQDGETFPKEIRHLKYLESFSVQSNANRQIRTISLGEEICELEYLKDLTIFSFGINALPENFIKLGKKLENLDLASNNFQSLSVVTDVVNEKNFPHLRYLTLTGCRATETLKDMSLIDGNNQYNGRDVGLHVDISQGQPEREAFLKLLTWDKLISLQMSYNFLEGELPTDAEVRAALRAADKPETYQSDDFFSKDELTAKPSIFMDKISRDTCQWLLTTDNQVRYRKQTPVSGQDIPRVLPFARTVHINLNFLTGALPNWLLFHPYFVYWGPESMIFNQQEDGRNSKGNTVGFNNVDIVNYDFSYYYGSTDPGTNQIVSGVAYPLYFRKFVLSGTTD
;
A
#
# COMPACT_ATOMS: atom_id res chain seq x y z
N ARG A 1 32.34 -72.25 -43.69
CA ARG A 1 31.44 -71.27 -43.05
C ARG A 1 31.79 -69.92 -43.63
N GLU A 2 30.89 -69.35 -44.42
CA GLU A 2 31.05 -67.98 -44.91
C GLU A 2 30.77 -66.98 -43.80
N PRO A 3 31.49 -65.91 -43.61
CA PRO A 3 31.26 -64.90 -42.64
C PRO A 3 29.96 -64.13 -42.98
N SER A 4 29.03 -64.05 -42.09
CA SER A 4 27.84 -63.23 -42.23
C SER A 4 28.24 -61.76 -42.01
N LEU A 5 28.08 -60.95 -43.06
CA LEU A 5 28.30 -59.50 -43.00
C LEU A 5 27.08 -58.82 -42.40
N VAL A 6 27.22 -58.24 -41.24
CA VAL A 6 26.18 -57.37 -40.68
C VAL A 6 26.55 -55.95 -41.04
N THR A 7 25.80 -55.34 -41.94
CA THR A 7 25.95 -53.93 -42.27
C THR A 7 25.10 -53.12 -41.28
N VAL A 8 25.79 -52.39 -40.42
CA VAL A 8 25.13 -51.41 -39.53
C VAL A 8 25.17 -50.06 -40.24
N THR A 9 24.06 -49.61 -40.72
CA THR A 9 23.92 -48.27 -41.30
C THR A 9 23.55 -47.31 -40.18
N GLN A 10 24.50 -46.50 -39.73
CA GLN A 10 24.24 -45.43 -38.77
C GLN A 10 23.90 -44.16 -39.57
N PHE A 11 22.63 -43.76 -39.53
CA PHE A 11 22.23 -42.47 -40.06
C PHE A 11 22.77 -41.37 -39.15
N GLY A 12 23.41 -40.36 -39.76
CA GLY A 12 23.77 -39.14 -39.03
C GLY A 12 22.52 -38.49 -38.45
N PHE A 13 22.58 -38.11 -37.21
CA PHE A 13 21.48 -37.36 -36.59
C PHE A 13 21.29 -36.05 -37.35
N GLY A 14 20.07 -35.81 -37.86
CA GLY A 14 19.65 -34.49 -38.30
C GLY A 14 19.65 -33.50 -37.12
N LYS A 15 19.51 -32.23 -37.43
CA LYS A 15 19.35 -31.20 -36.38
C LYS A 15 18.04 -31.44 -35.61
N GLN A 16 18.15 -31.63 -34.30
CA GLN A 16 17.01 -32.03 -33.46
C GLN A 16 16.97 -31.25 -32.16
N ILE A 17 15.75 -30.93 -31.76
CA ILE A 17 15.37 -30.49 -30.42
C ILE A 17 14.34 -31.49 -29.93
N LEU A 18 14.62 -32.17 -28.83
CA LEU A 18 13.72 -33.17 -28.25
C LEU A 18 13.30 -32.71 -26.87
N VAL A 19 12.04 -32.44 -26.70
CA VAL A 19 11.43 -32.17 -25.39
C VAL A 19 10.95 -33.51 -24.82
N LYS A 20 11.44 -33.87 -23.64
CA LYS A 20 11.11 -35.18 -23.02
C LYS A 20 9.60 -35.31 -22.75
N GLU A 21 9.00 -34.24 -22.26
CA GLU A 21 7.57 -34.14 -21.99
C GLU A 21 7.04 -32.91 -22.74
N PRO A 22 6.56 -33.09 -23.97
CA PRO A 22 6.14 -31.95 -24.80
C PRO A 22 4.79 -31.36 -24.38
N GLU A 23 4.06 -32.04 -23.52
CA GLU A 23 2.78 -31.59 -22.94
C GLU A 23 2.89 -31.56 -21.43
N VAL A 24 2.60 -30.41 -20.83
CA VAL A 24 2.68 -30.17 -19.41
C VAL A 24 1.34 -29.63 -18.92
N GLU A 25 0.78 -30.24 -17.89
CA GLU A 25 -0.39 -29.72 -17.19
C GLU A 25 0.02 -29.09 -15.87
N ILE A 26 -0.53 -27.90 -15.59
CA ILE A 26 -0.28 -27.17 -14.35
C ILE A 26 -1.62 -26.74 -13.72
N PRO A 27 -1.67 -26.59 -12.39
CA PRO A 27 -2.86 -26.13 -11.71
C PRO A 27 -3.17 -24.66 -12.03
N SER A 28 -4.39 -24.21 -11.72
CA SER A 28 -4.77 -22.80 -11.86
C SER A 28 -3.98 -21.87 -10.90
N SER A 29 -3.65 -22.35 -9.72
CA SER A 29 -2.90 -21.60 -8.70
C SER A 29 -2.02 -22.52 -7.86
N ASP A 30 -0.96 -21.96 -7.30
CA ASP A 30 -0.09 -22.59 -6.32
C ASP A 30 0.68 -21.49 -5.56
N ALA A 31 1.38 -21.87 -4.49
CA ALA A 31 2.34 -20.98 -3.84
C ALA A 31 3.41 -20.50 -4.84
N PHE A 32 3.90 -19.28 -4.66
CA PHE A 32 4.82 -18.65 -5.62
C PHE A 32 6.01 -19.53 -5.95
N ASP A 33 6.64 -20.15 -4.94
CA ASP A 33 7.81 -21.00 -5.14
C ASP A 33 7.51 -22.27 -5.94
N ASN A 34 6.26 -22.71 -5.96
CA ASN A 34 5.81 -23.90 -6.70
C ASN A 34 5.35 -23.56 -8.14
N ARG A 35 5.19 -22.27 -8.47
CA ARG A 35 4.70 -21.84 -9.78
C ARG A 35 5.78 -21.90 -10.86
N HIS A 36 6.38 -23.05 -10.98
CA HIS A 36 7.35 -23.34 -12.03
C HIS A 36 7.34 -24.82 -12.41
N PHE A 37 7.85 -25.15 -13.58
CA PHE A 37 8.14 -26.52 -13.99
C PHE A 37 9.46 -26.56 -14.75
N LYS A 38 10.11 -27.71 -14.73
CA LYS A 38 11.36 -27.94 -15.42
C LYS A 38 11.13 -28.81 -16.65
N SER A 39 11.46 -28.28 -17.82
CA SER A 39 11.47 -29.04 -19.07
C SER A 39 12.86 -29.61 -19.33
N ILE A 40 12.92 -30.90 -19.66
CA ILE A 40 14.16 -31.56 -20.04
C ILE A 40 14.22 -31.56 -21.58
N ILE A 41 15.20 -30.85 -22.14
CA ILE A 41 15.38 -30.68 -23.57
C ILE A 41 16.71 -31.27 -23.97
N SER A 42 16.70 -32.19 -24.93
CA SER A 42 17.92 -32.75 -25.52
C SER A 42 18.08 -32.18 -26.95
N THR A 43 19.25 -31.62 -27.26
CA THR A 43 19.44 -30.93 -28.51
C THR A 43 20.86 -31.10 -29.03
N ASN A 44 20.99 -31.14 -30.36
CA ASN A 44 22.27 -31.05 -31.07
C ASN A 44 22.39 -29.76 -31.92
N VAL A 45 21.51 -28.79 -31.65
CA VAL A 45 21.49 -27.47 -32.29
C VAL A 45 21.27 -26.39 -31.25
N ASN A 46 21.89 -25.23 -31.43
CA ASN A 46 21.54 -24.06 -30.59
C ASN A 46 20.12 -23.59 -30.92
N PHE A 47 19.34 -23.38 -29.93
CA PHE A 47 17.91 -23.02 -30.08
C PHE A 47 17.54 -21.83 -29.23
N LYS A 48 16.44 -21.21 -29.58
CA LYS A 48 15.77 -20.11 -28.85
C LYS A 48 14.27 -20.33 -28.85
N ILE A 49 13.57 -19.55 -28.08
CA ILE A 49 12.10 -19.45 -28.14
C ILE A 49 11.77 -18.51 -29.30
N GLY A 50 11.07 -19.00 -30.31
CA GLY A 50 10.66 -18.23 -31.49
C GLY A 50 9.39 -17.44 -31.21
N SER A 51 8.35 -18.13 -30.81
CA SER A 51 7.04 -17.52 -30.45
C SER A 51 6.34 -18.33 -29.37
N VAL A 52 5.34 -17.72 -28.79
CA VAL A 52 4.39 -18.40 -27.91
C VAL A 52 2.97 -18.06 -28.36
N ASP A 53 2.19 -19.09 -28.71
CA ASP A 53 0.80 -18.94 -29.08
C ASP A 53 -0.07 -19.21 -27.86
N TYR A 54 -0.81 -18.18 -27.44
CA TYR A 54 -1.70 -18.25 -26.30
C TYR A 54 -3.16 -18.35 -26.72
N SER A 55 -3.91 -19.21 -26.06
CA SER A 55 -5.34 -19.38 -26.27
C SER A 55 -6.06 -19.89 -25.04
N PHE A 56 -7.37 -19.83 -25.04
CA PHE A 56 -8.22 -20.63 -24.14
C PHE A 56 -8.66 -21.90 -24.86
N ALA A 57 -8.68 -23.03 -24.15
CA ALA A 57 -9.15 -24.29 -24.71
C ALA A 57 -10.60 -24.19 -25.19
N GLU A 58 -11.43 -23.41 -24.48
CA GLU A 58 -12.84 -23.18 -24.75
C GLU A 58 -13.11 -22.01 -25.71
N GLU A 59 -12.09 -21.38 -26.27
CA GLU A 59 -12.20 -20.12 -27.04
C GLU A 59 -13.22 -20.18 -28.19
N ALA A 60 -13.38 -21.34 -28.83
CA ALA A 60 -14.34 -21.52 -29.92
C ALA A 60 -15.79 -21.43 -29.49
N THR A 61 -16.08 -21.65 -28.20
CA THR A 61 -17.44 -21.64 -27.63
C THR A 61 -17.76 -20.42 -26.81
N MET A 62 -16.75 -19.56 -26.57
CA MET A 62 -16.90 -18.33 -25.79
C MET A 62 -17.61 -17.24 -26.60
N THR A 63 -18.48 -16.50 -25.93
CA THR A 63 -19.09 -15.30 -26.50
C THR A 63 -18.06 -14.17 -26.59
N GLU A 64 -18.32 -13.15 -27.40
CA GLU A 64 -17.41 -11.99 -27.52
C GLU A 64 -17.33 -11.17 -26.22
N GLU A 65 -18.37 -11.21 -25.39
CA GLU A 65 -18.38 -10.59 -24.07
C GLU A 65 -17.45 -11.36 -23.12
N GLU A 66 -17.59 -12.68 -23.04
CA GLU A 66 -16.71 -13.55 -22.25
C GLU A 66 -15.24 -13.40 -22.65
N LYS A 67 -14.94 -13.34 -23.95
CA LYS A 67 -13.57 -13.10 -24.43
C LYS A 67 -13.02 -11.76 -23.96
N ARG A 68 -13.83 -10.69 -24.01
CA ARG A 68 -13.40 -9.36 -23.54
C ARG A 68 -13.13 -9.32 -22.06
N GLU A 69 -13.94 -9.98 -21.24
CA GLU A 69 -13.76 -10.03 -19.79
C GLU A 69 -12.45 -10.70 -19.38
N VAL A 70 -11.98 -11.66 -20.14
CA VAL A 70 -10.78 -12.45 -19.81
C VAL A 70 -9.58 -12.16 -20.71
N GLU A 71 -9.65 -11.17 -21.58
CA GLU A 71 -8.58 -10.87 -22.55
C GLU A 71 -7.23 -10.62 -21.86
N GLY A 72 -7.23 -9.94 -20.72
CA GLY A 72 -6.03 -9.70 -19.92
C GLY A 72 -5.41 -10.96 -19.32
N GLU A 73 -6.13 -12.07 -19.30
CA GLU A 73 -5.65 -13.36 -18.76
C GLU A 73 -5.16 -14.31 -19.86
N ARG A 74 -5.38 -13.96 -21.11
CA ARG A 74 -5.14 -14.83 -22.26
C ARG A 74 -3.68 -15.11 -22.53
N SER A 75 -2.82 -14.11 -22.38
CA SER A 75 -1.41 -14.16 -22.80
C SER A 75 -0.45 -13.67 -21.69
N GLY A 76 0.83 -13.94 -21.90
CA GLY A 76 1.90 -13.41 -21.02
C GLY A 76 2.03 -14.11 -19.67
N TRP A 77 1.28 -15.17 -19.42
CA TRP A 77 1.28 -15.87 -18.13
C TRP A 77 2.42 -16.89 -17.96
N VAL A 78 3.14 -17.22 -19.01
CA VAL A 78 4.39 -18.00 -18.93
C VAL A 78 5.57 -17.04 -18.97
N THR A 79 6.40 -17.08 -17.93
CA THR A 79 7.66 -16.37 -17.90
C THR A 79 8.72 -17.21 -18.61
N LEU A 80 9.20 -16.71 -19.74
CA LEU A 80 10.15 -17.41 -20.57
C LEU A 80 11.57 -17.31 -20.01
N PRO A 81 12.38 -18.38 -20.12
CA PRO A 81 13.78 -18.33 -19.79
C PRO A 81 14.52 -17.34 -20.70
N LYS A 82 15.61 -16.79 -20.21
CA LYS A 82 16.47 -15.90 -21.01
C LYS A 82 17.31 -16.72 -21.98
N ASP A 83 17.69 -16.14 -23.12
CA ASP A 83 18.51 -16.83 -24.13
C ASP A 83 19.81 -17.43 -23.57
N LYS A 84 20.42 -16.77 -22.59
CA LYS A 84 21.59 -17.29 -21.87
C LYS A 84 21.34 -18.61 -21.13
N ASP A 85 20.12 -18.86 -20.71
CA ASP A 85 19.71 -20.06 -19.98
C ASP A 85 19.38 -21.22 -20.94
N LEU A 86 19.27 -20.91 -22.25
CA LEU A 86 19.06 -21.85 -23.34
C LEU A 86 20.36 -22.17 -24.10
N ALA A 87 21.45 -21.46 -23.78
CA ALA A 87 22.71 -21.64 -24.45
C ALA A 87 23.29 -23.03 -24.19
N VAL A 88 23.68 -23.72 -25.27
CA VAL A 88 24.27 -25.06 -25.20
C VAL A 88 25.69 -25.02 -25.77
N ASN A 89 26.63 -25.55 -25.03
CA ASN A 89 27.97 -25.77 -25.57
C ASN A 89 27.99 -27.08 -26.36
N LEU A 90 27.86 -26.96 -27.67
CA LEU A 90 27.88 -28.08 -28.57
C LEU A 90 29.33 -28.37 -29.00
N ASP A 91 29.84 -29.56 -28.69
CA ASP A 91 31.13 -30.04 -29.19
C ASP A 91 31.05 -30.26 -30.72
N LYS A 92 32.21 -30.21 -31.40
CA LYS A 92 32.33 -30.44 -32.85
C LYS A 92 31.82 -31.81 -33.34
N GLY A 93 31.38 -32.70 -32.40
CA GLY A 93 30.97 -34.06 -32.71
C GLY A 93 29.45 -34.28 -32.78
N ALA A 94 28.64 -33.24 -32.81
CA ALA A 94 27.17 -33.29 -32.97
C ALA A 94 26.41 -34.20 -31.97
N ARG A 95 26.99 -34.49 -30.82
CA ARG A 95 26.29 -35.26 -29.79
C ARG A 95 25.22 -34.39 -29.09
N PRO A 96 23.99 -34.89 -28.92
CA PRO A 96 22.95 -34.15 -28.20
C PRO A 96 23.40 -33.80 -26.77
N ARG A 97 23.09 -32.58 -26.35
CA ARG A 97 23.24 -32.12 -24.97
C ARG A 97 21.89 -32.01 -24.33
N THR A 98 21.81 -32.30 -23.03
CA THR A 98 20.58 -32.20 -22.28
C THR A 98 20.62 -30.98 -21.37
N LEU A 99 19.57 -30.17 -21.48
CA LEU A 99 19.33 -29.00 -20.64
C LEU A 99 18.12 -29.26 -19.72
N LYS A 100 18.18 -28.70 -18.53
CA LYS A 100 17.00 -28.52 -17.67
C LYS A 100 16.62 -27.06 -17.72
N VAL A 101 15.52 -26.74 -18.36
CA VAL A 101 15.03 -25.38 -18.54
C VAL A 101 13.88 -25.14 -17.58
N ASP A 102 13.98 -24.09 -16.78
CA ASP A 102 12.97 -23.71 -15.81
C ASP A 102 12.02 -22.68 -16.41
N PHE A 103 10.73 -22.97 -16.38
CA PHE A 103 9.65 -22.09 -16.80
C PHE A 103 8.82 -21.74 -15.58
N ARG A 104 8.55 -20.45 -15.41
CA ARG A 104 7.63 -19.97 -14.38
C ARG A 104 6.28 -19.61 -14.98
N TRP A 105 5.24 -19.61 -14.16
CA TRP A 105 3.89 -19.31 -14.63
C TRP A 105 3.11 -18.47 -13.62
N GLY A 106 2.25 -17.60 -14.17
CA GLY A 106 1.30 -16.82 -13.40
C GLY A 106 0.00 -17.61 -13.11
N MET A 107 -0.69 -17.29 -12.04
CA MET A 107 -1.96 -17.91 -11.71
C MET A 107 -3.02 -17.65 -12.78
N ASN A 108 -3.90 -18.63 -13.02
CA ASN A 108 -5.06 -18.46 -13.85
C ASN A 108 -6.25 -18.06 -12.98
N VAL A 109 -6.79 -16.89 -13.22
CA VAL A 109 -8.00 -16.38 -12.54
C VAL A 109 -9.23 -16.45 -13.43
N ALA A 110 -9.07 -16.81 -14.71
CA ALA A 110 -10.18 -16.99 -15.62
C ALA A 110 -10.86 -18.36 -15.42
N PRO A 111 -12.16 -18.47 -15.57
CA PRO A 111 -12.88 -19.74 -15.50
C PRO A 111 -12.72 -20.59 -16.76
N TYR A 112 -11.60 -20.42 -17.47
CA TYR A 112 -11.28 -21.10 -18.72
C TYR A 112 -9.87 -21.67 -18.65
N THR A 113 -9.66 -22.79 -19.32
CA THR A 113 -8.37 -23.46 -19.42
C THR A 113 -7.43 -22.68 -20.34
N ARG A 114 -6.27 -22.25 -19.84
CA ARG A 114 -5.26 -21.55 -20.64
C ARG A 114 -4.33 -22.54 -21.32
N VAL A 115 -3.95 -22.24 -22.55
CA VAL A 115 -2.99 -23.03 -23.33
C VAL A 115 -1.90 -22.12 -23.86
N ALA A 116 -0.65 -22.50 -23.66
CA ALA A 116 0.51 -21.84 -24.25
C ALA A 116 1.28 -22.86 -25.10
N LYS A 117 1.45 -22.57 -26.37
CA LYS A 117 2.30 -23.37 -27.28
C LYS A 117 3.60 -22.62 -27.50
N ILE A 118 4.67 -23.12 -26.89
CA ILE A 118 6.00 -22.51 -26.93
C ILE A 118 6.79 -23.15 -28.06
N HIS A 119 7.14 -22.34 -29.05
CA HIS A 119 7.86 -22.78 -30.24
C HIS A 119 9.36 -22.66 -30.04
N LEU A 120 10.06 -23.79 -30.04
CA LEU A 120 11.52 -23.88 -29.99
C LEU A 120 12.06 -23.96 -31.41
N VAL A 121 12.90 -22.99 -31.77
CA VAL A 121 13.45 -22.86 -33.12
C VAL A 121 14.97 -22.76 -33.05
N PRO A 122 15.72 -23.18 -34.12
CA PRO A 122 17.13 -22.97 -34.18
C PRO A 122 17.53 -21.48 -34.11
N VAL A 123 18.67 -21.19 -33.50
CA VAL A 123 19.23 -19.82 -33.50
C VAL A 123 19.67 -19.46 -34.91
N ASP A 124 20.32 -20.39 -35.62
CA ASP A 124 20.71 -20.21 -37.04
C ASP A 124 19.53 -20.65 -37.94
N GLU A 125 19.01 -19.73 -38.70
CA GLU A 125 17.89 -19.96 -39.62
C GLU A 125 18.19 -20.97 -40.74
N ASN A 126 19.45 -21.25 -40.98
CA ASN A 126 19.89 -22.28 -41.95
C ASN A 126 19.85 -23.70 -41.37
N ASP A 127 19.69 -23.84 -40.06
CA ASP A 127 19.60 -25.13 -39.40
C ASP A 127 18.18 -25.72 -39.58
N GLN A 128 18.07 -26.71 -40.44
CA GLN A 128 16.80 -27.41 -40.66
C GLN A 128 16.57 -28.51 -39.62
N LEU A 129 15.53 -28.35 -38.81
CA LEU A 129 15.12 -29.38 -37.87
C LEU A 129 14.44 -30.57 -38.54
N VAL A 130 14.60 -31.72 -37.92
CA VAL A 130 13.86 -32.95 -38.28
C VAL A 130 13.18 -33.55 -37.06
N ASP A 131 12.02 -34.16 -37.26
CA ASP A 131 11.32 -34.93 -36.22
C ASP A 131 11.96 -36.32 -36.00
N ASN A 132 11.39 -37.12 -35.12
CA ASN A 132 11.85 -38.47 -34.82
C ASN A 132 11.76 -39.44 -36.01
N ASN A 133 11.01 -39.09 -37.05
CA ASN A 133 10.84 -39.86 -38.27
C ASN A 133 11.73 -39.34 -39.41
N GLY A 134 12.52 -38.28 -39.15
CA GLY A 134 13.37 -37.66 -40.15
C GLY A 134 12.67 -36.65 -41.06
N ASN A 135 11.40 -36.31 -40.79
CA ASN A 135 10.68 -35.30 -41.55
C ASN A 135 11.13 -33.90 -41.14
N LYS A 136 11.19 -32.99 -42.10
CA LYS A 136 11.51 -31.58 -41.82
C LYS A 136 10.39 -30.94 -41.03
N ILE A 137 10.76 -30.16 -39.99
CA ILE A 137 9.86 -29.38 -39.18
C ILE A 137 10.41 -27.97 -38.98
N ASP A 138 9.54 -26.99 -38.79
CA ASP A 138 9.94 -25.59 -38.58
C ASP A 138 10.25 -25.27 -37.12
N ALA A 139 9.55 -25.93 -36.20
CA ALA A 139 9.71 -25.75 -34.77
C ALA A 139 9.33 -27.01 -34.00
N VAL A 140 9.86 -27.14 -32.79
CA VAL A 140 9.40 -28.10 -31.78
C VAL A 140 8.49 -27.35 -30.78
N VAL A 141 7.34 -27.90 -30.48
CA VAL A 141 6.32 -27.25 -29.63
C VAL A 141 6.28 -27.90 -28.26
N LEU A 142 6.45 -27.09 -27.23
CA LEU A 142 6.13 -27.41 -25.86
C LEU A 142 4.77 -26.80 -25.54
N THR A 143 3.78 -27.65 -25.23
CA THR A 143 2.44 -27.22 -24.89
C THR A 143 2.26 -27.22 -23.37
N VAL A 144 1.87 -26.10 -22.82
CA VAL A 144 1.54 -25.94 -21.40
C VAL A 144 0.04 -25.68 -21.28
N THR A 145 -0.65 -26.55 -20.57
CA THR A 145 -2.08 -26.42 -20.29
C THR A 145 -2.29 -26.10 -18.82
N GLN A 146 -2.93 -24.98 -18.54
CA GLN A 146 -3.22 -24.57 -17.18
C GLN A 146 -4.72 -24.67 -16.89
N LYS A 147 -5.05 -25.36 -15.81
CA LYS A 147 -6.45 -25.55 -15.40
C LYS A 147 -7.18 -24.23 -15.20
N ALA A 148 -8.48 -24.23 -15.49
CA ALA A 148 -9.38 -23.11 -15.22
C ALA A 148 -9.46 -22.82 -13.70
N ALA A 149 -9.67 -21.57 -13.36
CA ALA A 149 -10.06 -21.20 -12.00
C ALA A 149 -11.52 -21.65 -11.74
N MET A 150 -11.87 -21.82 -10.47
CA MET A 150 -13.26 -22.05 -10.10
C MET A 150 -14.06 -20.75 -10.31
N LYS A 151 -15.25 -20.86 -10.87
CA LYS A 151 -16.16 -19.72 -11.00
C LYS A 151 -16.66 -19.28 -9.63
N ILE A 152 -16.57 -17.98 -9.35
CA ILE A 152 -17.09 -17.36 -8.13
C ILE A 152 -18.48 -16.82 -8.43
N GLU A 153 -19.48 -17.41 -7.82
CA GLU A 153 -20.89 -16.97 -7.97
C GLU A 153 -21.19 -15.77 -7.06
N ASP A 154 -22.14 -14.94 -7.46
CA ASP A 154 -22.60 -13.79 -6.67
C ASP A 154 -23.58 -14.20 -5.56
N ASN A 155 -23.06 -14.91 -4.57
CA ASN A 155 -23.81 -15.37 -3.41
C ASN A 155 -22.85 -15.61 -2.23
N ARG A 156 -23.39 -16.03 -1.08
CA ARG A 156 -22.60 -16.30 0.13
C ARG A 156 -21.52 -17.37 -0.09
N ALA A 157 -21.81 -18.41 -0.86
CA ALA A 157 -20.82 -19.44 -1.17
C ALA A 157 -19.69 -18.89 -2.05
N GLY A 158 -20.03 -18.01 -2.99
CA GLY A 158 -19.06 -17.28 -3.79
C GLY A 158 -18.17 -16.36 -2.95
N ASP A 159 -18.72 -15.69 -1.94
CA ASP A 159 -17.92 -14.88 -1.01
C ASP A 159 -16.88 -15.73 -0.28
N SER A 160 -17.27 -16.90 0.22
CA SER A 160 -16.33 -17.80 0.91
C SER A 160 -15.23 -18.28 -0.03
N LEU A 161 -15.58 -18.63 -1.27
CA LEU A 161 -14.60 -19.01 -2.29
C LEU A 161 -13.66 -17.85 -2.65
N ALA A 162 -14.20 -16.62 -2.76
CA ALA A 162 -13.40 -15.43 -3.00
C ALA A 162 -12.38 -15.20 -1.89
N ILE A 163 -12.79 -15.28 -0.62
CA ILE A 163 -11.89 -15.12 0.53
C ILE A 163 -10.74 -16.12 0.48
N ILE A 164 -11.05 -17.40 0.25
CA ILE A 164 -10.03 -18.46 0.19
C ILE A 164 -9.08 -18.25 -0.99
N THR A 165 -9.63 -17.89 -2.14
CA THR A 165 -8.84 -17.63 -3.36
C THR A 165 -7.90 -16.44 -3.17
N ILE A 166 -8.40 -15.34 -2.61
CA ILE A 166 -7.58 -14.16 -2.28
C ILE A 166 -6.48 -14.55 -1.30
N ASN A 167 -6.82 -15.28 -0.23
CA ASN A 167 -5.84 -15.72 0.77
C ASN A 167 -4.71 -16.54 0.14
N SER A 168 -5.05 -17.48 -0.72
CA SER A 168 -4.08 -18.29 -1.45
C SER A 168 -3.18 -17.44 -2.35
N LYS A 169 -3.76 -16.48 -3.08
CA LYS A 169 -3.02 -15.60 -3.99
C LYS A 169 -2.13 -14.59 -3.27
N LEU A 170 -2.55 -14.13 -2.11
CA LEU A 170 -1.73 -13.28 -1.23
C LEU A 170 -0.59 -14.06 -0.57
N GLN A 171 -0.58 -15.38 -0.68
CA GLN A 171 0.36 -16.26 0.02
C GLN A 171 0.39 -15.96 1.52
N SER A 172 -0.76 -15.65 2.08
CA SER A 172 -0.92 -15.36 3.49
C SER A 172 -0.67 -16.64 4.31
N MET A 173 -0.08 -16.46 5.47
CA MET A 173 0.05 -17.54 6.46
C MET A 173 -1.26 -17.79 7.23
N MET A 174 -2.32 -17.03 6.95
CA MET A 174 -3.63 -17.23 7.55
C MET A 174 -4.31 -18.46 6.96
N SER A 175 -5.11 -19.14 7.79
CA SER A 175 -5.95 -20.25 7.37
C SER A 175 -7.41 -19.97 7.68
N PHE A 176 -8.27 -20.38 6.76
CA PHE A 176 -9.72 -20.35 6.94
C PHE A 176 -10.20 -21.81 6.97
N ASP A 177 -10.84 -22.21 8.06
CA ASP A 177 -11.33 -23.57 8.21
C ASP A 177 -12.56 -23.79 7.33
N THR A 178 -12.37 -24.47 6.21
CA THR A 178 -13.44 -24.77 5.25
C THR A 178 -14.46 -25.79 5.74
N SER A 179 -14.18 -26.50 6.84
CA SER A 179 -15.14 -27.37 7.51
C SER A 179 -16.15 -26.61 8.37
N GLU A 180 -15.85 -25.36 8.68
CA GLU A 180 -16.69 -24.47 9.47
C GLU A 180 -17.46 -23.46 8.58
N SER A 181 -18.56 -22.95 9.13
CA SER A 181 -19.26 -21.83 8.49
C SER A 181 -18.39 -20.57 8.46
N MET A 182 -18.48 -19.81 7.37
CA MET A 182 -17.78 -18.53 7.21
C MET A 182 -18.03 -17.56 8.37
N MET A 183 -19.18 -17.61 9.02
CA MET A 183 -19.48 -16.80 10.20
C MET A 183 -18.59 -17.11 11.41
N ASN A 184 -17.94 -18.28 11.43
CA ASN A 184 -17.03 -18.71 12.49
C ASN A 184 -15.56 -18.43 12.13
N TRP A 185 -15.30 -17.91 10.93
CA TRP A 185 -13.94 -17.59 10.53
C TRP A 185 -13.42 -16.35 11.25
N SER A 186 -12.25 -16.47 11.83
CA SER A 186 -11.55 -15.32 12.38
C SER A 186 -11.31 -14.27 11.29
N PHE A 187 -11.37 -12.99 11.65
CA PHE A 187 -11.13 -11.85 10.74
C PHE A 187 -12.15 -11.70 9.60
N VAL A 188 -13.29 -12.37 9.69
CA VAL A 188 -14.41 -12.20 8.77
C VAL A 188 -15.67 -11.85 9.56
N THR A 189 -16.40 -10.86 9.12
CA THR A 189 -17.73 -10.55 9.64
C THR A 189 -18.74 -10.50 8.50
N LEU A 190 -19.98 -10.84 8.80
CA LEU A 190 -21.08 -10.88 7.83
C LEU A 190 -22.12 -9.80 8.17
N TRP A 191 -22.82 -9.35 7.15
CA TRP A 191 -23.99 -8.51 7.36
C TRP A 191 -25.12 -9.30 8.03
N GLU A 192 -25.75 -8.66 9.01
CA GLU A 192 -26.91 -9.20 9.71
C GLU A 192 -28.16 -8.36 9.39
N ALA A 193 -29.32 -8.98 9.43
CA ALA A 193 -30.59 -8.28 9.23
C ALA A 193 -30.85 -7.17 10.26
N THR A 194 -30.19 -7.27 11.42
CA THR A 194 -30.28 -6.30 12.52
C THR A 194 -29.36 -5.10 12.35
N ASP A 195 -28.44 -5.13 11.42
CA ASP A 195 -27.50 -4.03 11.18
C ASP A 195 -28.27 -2.77 10.77
N LYS A 196 -27.80 -1.64 11.31
CA LYS A 196 -28.45 -0.34 11.07
C LYS A 196 -28.49 0.02 9.59
N GLU A 197 -27.42 -0.21 8.88
CA GLU A 197 -27.27 0.10 7.46
C GLU A 197 -28.23 -0.70 6.58
N ILE A 198 -28.53 -1.96 6.97
CA ILE A 198 -29.55 -2.80 6.34
C ILE A 198 -30.95 -2.25 6.64
N LYS A 199 -31.24 -1.95 7.90
CA LYS A 199 -32.54 -1.40 8.31
C LYS A 199 -32.85 -0.06 7.66
N ASP A 200 -31.84 0.79 7.53
CA ASP A 200 -31.98 2.12 6.94
C ASP A 200 -31.96 2.09 5.40
N GLY A 201 -31.76 0.92 4.79
CA GLY A 201 -31.70 0.75 3.33
C GLY A 201 -30.45 1.35 2.68
N ILE A 202 -29.42 1.66 3.45
CA ILE A 202 -28.11 2.12 2.95
C ILE A 202 -27.38 0.98 2.26
N VAL A 203 -27.48 -0.22 2.83
CA VAL A 203 -27.01 -1.47 2.28
C VAL A 203 -28.24 -2.33 1.97
N PRO A 204 -28.32 -2.94 0.78
CA PRO A 204 -29.52 -3.70 0.39
C PRO A 204 -29.67 -4.98 1.21
N THR A 205 -30.90 -5.47 1.32
CA THR A 205 -31.22 -6.68 2.10
C THR A 205 -30.55 -7.94 1.57
N GLU A 206 -30.21 -7.96 0.28
CA GLU A 206 -29.46 -9.05 -0.37
C GLU A 206 -28.04 -9.21 0.20
N ALA A 207 -27.54 -8.19 0.88
CA ALA A 207 -26.25 -8.25 1.57
C ALA A 207 -26.28 -9.10 2.85
N VAL A 208 -27.44 -9.39 3.41
CA VAL A 208 -27.55 -10.21 4.64
C VAL A 208 -26.91 -11.57 4.40
N GLY A 209 -25.99 -11.94 5.29
CA GLY A 209 -25.21 -13.17 5.18
C GLY A 209 -23.99 -13.08 4.23
N ARG A 210 -23.80 -11.96 3.53
CA ARG A 210 -22.63 -11.66 2.72
C ARG A 210 -21.53 -11.04 3.58
N VAL A 211 -20.31 -11.02 3.08
CA VAL A 211 -19.15 -10.51 3.82
C VAL A 211 -19.24 -8.99 4.01
N ARG A 212 -19.20 -8.56 5.26
CA ARG A 212 -19.13 -7.15 5.69
C ARG A 212 -17.70 -6.66 5.85
N SER A 213 -16.85 -7.49 6.48
CA SER A 213 -15.44 -7.17 6.66
C SER A 213 -14.55 -8.39 6.50
N VAL A 214 -13.35 -8.17 6.03
CA VAL A 214 -12.28 -9.17 6.00
C VAL A 214 -10.93 -8.50 6.21
N SER A 215 -10.06 -9.17 6.96
CA SER A 215 -8.67 -8.75 7.18
C SER A 215 -7.72 -9.86 6.79
N TYR A 216 -6.71 -9.49 6.01
CA TYR A 216 -5.59 -10.37 5.66
C TYR A 216 -4.31 -9.84 6.31
N ALA A 217 -3.53 -10.72 6.89
CA ALA A 217 -2.24 -10.41 7.49
C ALA A 217 -1.18 -11.40 7.04
N MET A 218 0.08 -11.08 7.31
CA MET A 218 1.21 -11.97 7.00
C MET A 218 1.24 -12.40 5.53
N ILE A 219 0.93 -11.48 4.64
CA ILE A 219 0.93 -11.72 3.19
C ILE A 219 2.33 -11.70 2.61
N ASP A 220 2.53 -12.37 1.49
CA ASP A 220 3.83 -12.52 0.85
C ASP A 220 3.80 -12.36 -0.68
N LEU A 221 3.19 -11.31 -1.18
CA LEU A 221 3.28 -10.95 -2.60
C LEU A 221 4.70 -10.55 -2.97
N GLN A 222 5.11 -10.94 -4.17
CA GLN A 222 6.42 -10.63 -4.71
C GLN A 222 6.43 -9.29 -5.44
N ASP A 223 7.63 -8.73 -5.63
CA ASP A 223 7.82 -7.50 -6.38
C ASP A 223 7.20 -7.60 -7.79
N GLY A 224 6.45 -6.60 -8.20
CA GLY A 224 5.77 -6.53 -9.48
C GLY A 224 4.42 -7.26 -9.56
N GLU A 225 3.99 -7.94 -8.51
CA GLU A 225 2.67 -8.57 -8.47
C GLU A 225 1.54 -7.55 -8.25
N THR A 226 0.33 -7.96 -8.59
CA THR A 226 -0.88 -7.18 -8.40
C THR A 226 -1.78 -7.84 -7.36
N PHE A 227 -2.50 -7.03 -6.59
CA PHE A 227 -3.50 -7.51 -5.64
C PHE A 227 -4.54 -8.39 -6.35
N PRO A 228 -5.02 -9.49 -5.72
CA PRO A 228 -5.96 -10.42 -6.34
C PRO A 228 -7.25 -9.75 -6.82
N LYS A 229 -7.59 -9.97 -8.07
CA LYS A 229 -8.78 -9.41 -8.74
C LYS A 229 -10.09 -9.90 -8.13
N GLU A 230 -10.07 -11.03 -7.44
CA GLU A 230 -11.23 -11.64 -6.80
C GLU A 230 -11.84 -10.77 -5.70
N ILE A 231 -11.16 -9.74 -5.24
CA ILE A 231 -11.71 -8.78 -4.28
C ILE A 231 -13.02 -8.15 -4.76
N ARG A 232 -13.21 -7.98 -6.06
CA ARG A 232 -14.45 -7.46 -6.66
C ARG A 232 -15.69 -8.27 -6.34
N HIS A 233 -15.54 -9.58 -6.08
CA HIS A 233 -16.65 -10.46 -5.74
C HIS A 233 -17.19 -10.24 -4.34
N LEU A 234 -16.40 -9.65 -3.45
CA LEU A 234 -16.81 -9.26 -2.09
C LEU A 234 -17.51 -7.89 -2.11
N LYS A 235 -18.51 -7.74 -2.97
CA LYS A 235 -19.09 -6.46 -3.35
C LYS A 235 -19.79 -5.68 -2.24
N TYR A 236 -20.12 -6.33 -1.12
CA TYR A 236 -20.75 -5.68 0.03
C TYR A 236 -19.79 -5.33 1.16
N LEU A 237 -18.48 -5.42 0.91
CA LEU A 237 -17.49 -5.03 1.91
C LEU A 237 -17.69 -3.59 2.37
N GLU A 238 -17.77 -3.42 3.69
CA GLU A 238 -17.71 -2.14 4.38
C GLU A 238 -16.29 -1.84 4.89
N SER A 239 -15.59 -2.86 5.34
CA SER A 239 -14.23 -2.75 5.86
C SER A 239 -13.32 -3.80 5.25
N PHE A 240 -12.18 -3.34 4.78
CA PHE A 240 -11.15 -4.20 4.21
C PHE A 240 -9.77 -3.81 4.73
N SER A 241 -9.04 -4.78 5.23
CA SER A 241 -7.68 -4.58 5.73
C SER A 241 -6.74 -5.62 5.16
N VAL A 242 -5.59 -5.16 4.72
CA VAL A 242 -4.50 -6.01 4.28
C VAL A 242 -3.18 -5.51 4.84
N GLN A 243 -2.40 -6.42 5.43
CA GLN A 243 -1.12 -6.12 6.06
C GLN A 243 -0.05 -7.09 5.57
N SER A 244 1.04 -6.55 5.07
CA SER A 244 2.24 -7.32 4.75
C SER A 244 3.21 -7.34 5.93
N ASN A 245 4.23 -8.19 5.85
CA ASN A 245 5.34 -8.13 6.77
C ASN A 245 6.08 -6.80 6.65
N ALA A 246 6.37 -6.16 7.79
CA ALA A 246 6.96 -4.83 7.87
C ALA A 246 8.31 -4.69 7.12
N ASN A 247 9.02 -5.77 6.90
CA ASN A 247 10.34 -5.77 6.26
C ASN A 247 10.30 -5.75 4.71
N ARG A 248 9.13 -5.52 4.11
CA ARG A 248 8.95 -5.67 2.65
C ARG A 248 8.50 -4.39 1.94
N GLN A 249 8.72 -3.25 2.55
CA GLN A 249 8.35 -1.92 2.04
C GLN A 249 8.98 -1.55 0.69
N ILE A 250 10.08 -2.20 0.32
CA ILE A 250 10.80 -1.92 -0.94
C ILE A 250 10.20 -2.59 -2.16
N ARG A 251 9.17 -3.38 -2.00
CA ARG A 251 8.45 -3.97 -3.12
C ARG A 251 7.53 -2.97 -3.77
N THR A 252 7.35 -3.10 -5.07
CA THR A 252 6.33 -2.38 -5.81
C THR A 252 5.20 -3.33 -6.13
N ILE A 253 4.09 -3.16 -5.45
CA ILE A 253 2.87 -3.95 -5.65
C ILE A 253 1.82 -3.03 -6.27
N SER A 254 1.13 -3.51 -7.28
CA SER A 254 -0.04 -2.81 -7.83
C SER A 254 -1.30 -3.19 -7.05
N LEU A 255 -2.12 -2.19 -6.72
CA LEU A 255 -3.39 -2.44 -6.05
C LEU A 255 -4.46 -3.04 -7.00
N GLY A 256 -4.34 -2.79 -8.30
CA GLY A 256 -5.35 -3.16 -9.27
C GLY A 256 -6.57 -2.25 -9.25
N GLU A 257 -7.45 -2.40 -10.25
CA GLU A 257 -8.66 -1.57 -10.38
C GLU A 257 -9.88 -2.19 -9.68
N GLU A 258 -9.86 -3.48 -9.42
CA GLU A 258 -11.02 -4.23 -8.93
C GLU A 258 -11.45 -3.84 -7.51
N ILE A 259 -10.50 -3.41 -6.68
CA ILE A 259 -10.83 -2.86 -5.35
C ILE A 259 -11.69 -1.59 -5.44
N CYS A 260 -11.56 -0.85 -6.53
CA CYS A 260 -12.31 0.38 -6.77
C CYS A 260 -13.80 0.13 -7.07
N GLU A 261 -14.18 -1.12 -7.33
CA GLU A 261 -15.57 -1.54 -7.57
C GLU A 261 -16.37 -1.72 -6.27
N LEU A 262 -15.74 -1.63 -5.10
CA LEU A 262 -16.36 -1.85 -3.79
C LEU A 262 -17.19 -0.63 -3.35
N GLU A 263 -18.46 -0.65 -3.65
CA GLU A 263 -19.36 0.51 -3.49
C GLU A 263 -19.68 0.87 -2.03
N TYR A 264 -19.54 -0.08 -1.09
CA TYR A 264 -19.93 0.10 0.32
C TYR A 264 -18.75 0.33 1.26
N LEU A 265 -17.54 0.44 0.70
CA LEU A 265 -16.33 0.51 1.50
C LEU A 265 -16.24 1.84 2.25
N LYS A 266 -16.16 1.75 3.59
CA LYS A 266 -15.95 2.87 4.50
C LYS A 266 -14.55 2.90 5.10
N ASP A 267 -13.99 1.73 5.37
CA ASP A 267 -12.70 1.56 6.01
C ASP A 267 -11.78 0.75 5.11
N LEU A 268 -10.67 1.35 4.71
CA LEU A 268 -9.65 0.70 3.89
C LEU A 268 -8.29 0.87 4.53
N THR A 269 -7.66 -0.26 4.86
CA THR A 269 -6.29 -0.33 5.36
C THR A 269 -5.44 -1.15 4.41
N ILE A 270 -4.39 -0.52 3.88
CA ILE A 270 -3.38 -1.15 3.04
C ILE A 270 -2.03 -0.84 3.68
N PHE A 271 -1.64 -1.67 4.64
CA PHE A 271 -0.47 -1.42 5.47
C PHE A 271 0.74 -2.21 4.99
N SER A 272 1.85 -1.52 4.77
CA SER A 272 3.15 -2.15 4.44
C SER A 272 3.07 -3.07 3.20
N PHE A 273 2.27 -2.67 2.22
CA PHE A 273 2.00 -3.49 1.04
C PHE A 273 2.98 -3.24 -0.10
N GLY A 274 3.59 -2.06 -0.14
CA GLY A 274 4.55 -1.67 -1.17
C GLY A 274 3.92 -0.96 -2.36
N ILE A 275 2.70 -0.42 -2.24
CA ILE A 275 2.12 0.40 -3.30
C ILE A 275 2.84 1.74 -3.40
N ASN A 276 3.05 2.22 -4.62
CA ASN A 276 3.66 3.51 -4.92
C ASN A 276 2.75 4.43 -5.73
N ALA A 277 1.59 3.94 -6.12
CA ALA A 277 0.57 4.66 -6.86
C ALA A 277 -0.82 4.14 -6.48
N LEU A 278 -1.83 4.97 -6.70
CA LEU A 278 -3.23 4.59 -6.57
C LEU A 278 -3.81 4.29 -7.96
N PRO A 279 -4.73 3.31 -8.08
CA PRO A 279 -5.42 3.05 -9.34
C PRO A 279 -6.16 4.29 -9.84
N GLU A 280 -6.33 4.43 -11.15
CA GLU A 280 -7.04 5.55 -11.76
C GLU A 280 -8.47 5.70 -11.21
N ASN A 281 -9.16 4.57 -11.03
CA ASN A 281 -10.52 4.54 -10.52
C ASN A 281 -10.64 4.61 -8.99
N PHE A 282 -9.53 4.81 -8.25
CA PHE A 282 -9.55 4.90 -6.79
C PHE A 282 -10.48 6.02 -6.29
N ILE A 283 -10.65 7.06 -7.07
CA ILE A 283 -11.60 8.15 -6.82
C ILE A 283 -13.04 7.67 -6.56
N LYS A 284 -13.44 6.54 -7.14
CA LYS A 284 -14.79 5.97 -6.94
C LYS A 284 -15.06 5.60 -5.49
N LEU A 285 -14.03 5.26 -4.72
CA LEU A 285 -14.14 4.95 -3.29
C LEU A 285 -14.50 6.18 -2.45
N GLY A 286 -14.27 7.37 -2.97
CA GLY A 286 -14.55 8.62 -2.29
C GLY A 286 -16.01 8.85 -1.92
N LYS A 287 -16.94 8.13 -2.54
CA LYS A 287 -18.37 8.25 -2.26
C LYS A 287 -18.76 7.86 -0.82
N LYS A 288 -18.01 6.94 -0.20
CA LYS A 288 -18.33 6.41 1.14
C LYS A 288 -17.14 6.27 2.07
N LEU A 289 -15.92 6.33 1.56
CA LEU A 289 -14.74 6.08 2.38
C LEU A 289 -14.61 7.14 3.49
N GLU A 290 -14.49 6.68 4.73
CA GLU A 290 -14.34 7.50 5.93
C GLU A 290 -12.96 7.37 6.56
N ASN A 291 -12.34 6.19 6.44
CA ASN A 291 -11.02 5.87 6.97
C ASN A 291 -10.13 5.27 5.88
N LEU A 292 -9.00 5.91 5.65
CA LEU A 292 -7.98 5.44 4.71
C LEU A 292 -6.62 5.40 5.40
N ASP A 293 -6.12 4.19 5.61
CA ASP A 293 -4.79 3.94 6.14
C ASP A 293 -3.90 3.35 5.04
N LEU A 294 -2.93 4.13 4.61
CA LEU A 294 -1.92 3.78 3.62
C LEU A 294 -0.51 3.76 4.22
N ALA A 295 -0.40 3.52 5.53
CA ALA A 295 0.86 3.53 6.23
C ALA A 295 1.87 2.53 5.68
N SER A 296 3.13 2.89 5.74
CA SER A 296 4.27 2.03 5.39
C SER A 296 4.29 1.55 3.93
N ASN A 297 3.76 2.35 3.02
CA ASN A 297 3.85 2.11 1.57
C ASN A 297 4.98 2.94 0.92
N ASN A 298 5.14 2.82 -0.39
CA ASN A 298 6.29 3.35 -1.13
C ASN A 298 5.97 4.60 -1.96
N PHE A 299 5.04 5.42 -1.54
CA PHE A 299 4.76 6.69 -2.21
C PHE A 299 6.00 7.59 -2.20
N GLN A 300 6.35 8.14 -3.35
CA GLN A 300 7.56 8.98 -3.50
C GLN A 300 7.24 10.47 -3.46
N SER A 301 5.98 10.85 -3.62
CA SER A 301 5.54 12.24 -3.51
C SER A 301 4.18 12.33 -2.84
N LEU A 302 3.90 13.45 -2.23
CA LEU A 302 2.60 13.68 -1.60
C LEU A 302 1.50 13.87 -2.64
N SER A 303 1.80 14.50 -3.76
CA SER A 303 0.87 14.75 -4.86
C SER A 303 0.33 13.46 -5.48
N VAL A 304 1.10 12.38 -5.53
CA VAL A 304 0.63 11.06 -5.98
C VAL A 304 -0.62 10.62 -5.20
N VAL A 305 -0.67 10.94 -3.91
CA VAL A 305 -1.82 10.63 -3.07
C VAL A 305 -2.87 11.74 -3.15
N THR A 306 -2.47 13.00 -2.97
CA THR A 306 -3.42 14.13 -2.83
C THR A 306 -4.11 14.53 -4.13
N ASP A 307 -3.56 14.20 -5.29
CA ASP A 307 -4.25 14.42 -6.57
C ASP A 307 -5.49 13.52 -6.72
N VAL A 308 -5.53 12.40 -6.03
CA VAL A 308 -6.65 11.47 -6.01
C VAL A 308 -7.45 11.62 -4.71
N VAL A 309 -6.77 11.52 -3.56
CA VAL A 309 -7.36 11.58 -2.23
C VAL A 309 -7.31 13.02 -1.72
N ASN A 310 -8.41 13.72 -1.89
CA ASN A 310 -8.57 15.11 -1.48
C ASN A 310 -10.01 15.38 -1.05
N GLU A 311 -10.26 16.54 -0.52
CA GLU A 311 -11.56 16.92 0.02
C GLU A 311 -12.69 16.83 -1.01
N LYS A 312 -12.41 17.19 -2.25
CA LYS A 312 -13.40 17.18 -3.34
C LYS A 312 -13.80 15.74 -3.70
N ASN A 313 -12.81 14.87 -3.83
CA ASN A 313 -13.02 13.49 -4.28
C ASN A 313 -13.46 12.55 -3.15
N PHE A 314 -13.10 12.87 -1.90
CA PHE A 314 -13.37 12.07 -0.70
C PHE A 314 -14.09 12.90 0.38
N PRO A 315 -15.31 13.38 0.12
CA PRO A 315 -16.01 14.29 1.03
C PRO A 315 -16.37 13.69 2.38
N HIS A 316 -16.37 12.37 2.50
CA HIS A 316 -16.69 11.66 3.73
C HIS A 316 -15.47 11.23 4.53
N LEU A 317 -14.25 11.42 3.99
CA LEU A 317 -13.04 11.00 4.68
C LEU A 317 -12.83 11.81 5.97
N ARG A 318 -12.53 11.10 7.06
CA ARG A 318 -12.29 11.64 8.40
C ARG A 318 -10.91 11.28 8.93
N TYR A 319 -10.37 10.16 8.52
CA TYR A 319 -9.10 9.62 9.00
C TYR A 319 -8.20 9.31 7.82
N LEU A 320 -7.05 9.97 7.74
CA LEU A 320 -6.04 9.75 6.71
C LEU A 320 -4.70 9.46 7.38
N THR A 321 -4.13 8.30 7.08
CA THR A 321 -2.84 7.87 7.62
C THR A 321 -1.87 7.56 6.48
N LEU A 322 -0.74 8.28 6.50
CA LEU A 322 0.40 8.12 5.60
C LEU A 322 1.70 7.93 6.39
N THR A 323 1.60 7.42 7.60
CA THR A 323 2.73 7.23 8.50
C THR A 323 3.71 6.18 7.97
N GLY A 324 5.00 6.43 8.13
CA GLY A 324 6.02 5.44 7.83
C GLY A 324 6.15 5.10 6.34
N CYS A 325 5.69 5.95 5.45
CA CYS A 325 5.84 5.77 4.01
C CYS A 325 7.29 6.08 3.59
N ARG A 326 8.22 5.38 4.21
CA ARG A 326 9.63 5.41 3.83
C ARG A 326 10.23 4.02 3.94
N ALA A 327 10.98 3.64 2.94
CA ALA A 327 11.78 2.44 2.94
C ALA A 327 13.16 2.76 2.38
N THR A 328 14.16 2.02 2.81
CA THR A 328 15.50 2.15 2.27
C THR A 328 15.88 0.85 1.57
N GLU A 329 16.60 0.95 0.48
CA GLU A 329 17.13 -0.24 -0.20
C GLU A 329 18.13 -1.01 0.66
N THR A 330 18.61 -0.41 1.75
CA THR A 330 19.46 -1.08 2.74
C THR A 330 18.79 -2.30 3.36
N LEU A 331 17.47 -2.32 3.45
CA LEU A 331 16.73 -3.51 3.89
C LEU A 331 16.85 -4.66 2.89
N LYS A 332 17.21 -4.35 1.64
CA LYS A 332 17.36 -5.30 0.55
C LYS A 332 18.83 -5.63 0.26
N ASP A 333 19.70 -4.65 0.35
CA ASP A 333 21.11 -4.78 0.04
C ASP A 333 21.98 -4.01 1.04
N MET A 334 22.54 -4.75 1.99
CA MET A 334 23.42 -4.20 3.03
C MET A 334 24.70 -3.59 2.47
N SER A 335 25.08 -3.90 1.21
CA SER A 335 26.25 -3.32 0.56
C SER A 335 26.12 -1.81 0.29
N LEU A 336 24.88 -1.31 0.34
CA LEU A 336 24.60 0.13 0.19
C LEU A 336 24.85 0.95 1.45
N ILE A 337 25.13 0.29 2.58
CA ILE A 337 25.50 0.97 3.83
C ILE A 337 27.01 1.17 3.85
N ASP A 338 27.45 2.42 4.00
CA ASP A 338 28.88 2.74 4.14
C ASP A 338 29.41 2.40 5.53
N GLY A 339 30.72 2.53 5.71
CA GLY A 339 31.41 2.26 6.98
C GLY A 339 30.98 3.18 8.15
N ASN A 340 30.22 4.22 7.87
CA ASN A 340 29.66 5.16 8.88
C ASN A 340 28.18 4.87 9.15
N ASN A 341 27.65 3.74 8.70
CA ASN A 341 26.23 3.39 8.72
C ASN A 341 25.34 4.40 7.97
N GLN A 342 25.90 5.04 6.95
CA GLN A 342 25.14 5.95 6.11
C GLN A 342 24.65 5.21 4.87
N TYR A 343 23.40 5.41 4.56
CA TYR A 343 22.80 4.84 3.38
C TYR A 343 23.23 5.60 2.12
N ASN A 344 23.82 4.88 1.17
CA ASN A 344 24.28 5.44 -0.10
C ASN A 344 23.42 4.98 -1.29
N GLY A 345 22.36 4.27 -1.03
CA GLY A 345 21.41 3.83 -2.04
C GLY A 345 20.33 4.87 -2.32
N ARG A 346 19.30 4.43 -3.03
CA ARG A 346 18.13 5.25 -3.32
C ARG A 346 17.12 5.12 -2.20
N ASP A 347 16.72 6.25 -1.61
CA ASP A 347 15.59 6.30 -0.71
C ASP A 347 14.30 5.99 -1.47
N VAL A 348 13.51 5.12 -0.90
CA VAL A 348 12.20 4.74 -1.42
C VAL A 348 11.16 5.15 -0.40
N GLY A 349 10.19 5.94 -0.83
CA GLY A 349 9.13 6.40 0.05
C GLY A 349 8.83 7.89 -0.10
N LEU A 350 8.07 8.42 0.84
CA LEU A 350 7.54 9.77 0.80
C LEU A 350 8.63 10.80 1.14
N HIS A 351 9.43 11.12 0.14
CA HIS A 351 10.48 12.15 0.19
C HIS A 351 9.96 13.44 -0.46
N VAL A 352 9.59 14.40 0.36
CA VAL A 352 8.84 15.57 -0.05
C VAL A 352 9.48 16.84 0.50
N ASP A 353 9.86 17.74 -0.41
CA ASP A 353 10.26 19.09 -0.05
C ASP A 353 9.01 20.01 -0.05
N ILE A 354 8.55 20.35 1.15
CA ILE A 354 7.42 21.26 1.34
C ILE A 354 7.84 22.72 1.49
N SER A 355 9.10 23.07 1.17
CA SER A 355 9.58 24.46 1.22
C SER A 355 8.77 25.36 0.29
N GLN A 356 8.74 26.65 0.60
CA GLN A 356 8.08 27.64 -0.24
C GLN A 356 8.60 27.60 -1.69
N GLY A 357 7.67 27.64 -2.63
CA GLY A 357 7.97 27.59 -4.06
C GLY A 357 8.20 26.18 -4.63
N GLN A 358 8.17 25.15 -3.81
CA GLN A 358 8.25 23.75 -4.26
C GLN A 358 6.86 23.24 -4.68
N PRO A 359 6.77 22.35 -5.70
CA PRO A 359 5.50 21.78 -6.14
C PRO A 359 4.70 21.08 -5.05
N GLU A 360 5.38 20.38 -4.16
CA GLU A 360 4.76 19.62 -3.07
C GLU A 360 4.21 20.50 -1.94
N ARG A 361 4.57 21.78 -1.91
CA ARG A 361 3.98 22.78 -0.99
C ARG A 361 2.47 22.86 -1.17
N GLU A 362 2.00 22.88 -2.41
CA GLU A 362 0.57 22.94 -2.71
C GLU A 362 -0.15 21.67 -2.24
N ALA A 363 0.43 20.51 -2.46
CA ALA A 363 -0.10 19.23 -1.98
C ALA A 363 -0.26 19.22 -0.45
N PHE A 364 0.73 19.74 0.26
CA PHE A 364 0.68 19.86 1.72
C PHE A 364 -0.39 20.86 2.18
N LEU A 365 -0.53 22.00 1.51
CA LEU A 365 -1.57 22.99 1.81
C LEU A 365 -2.99 22.42 1.58
N LYS A 366 -3.19 21.58 0.58
CA LYS A 366 -4.47 20.88 0.38
C LYS A 366 -4.85 20.01 1.57
N LEU A 367 -3.89 19.36 2.23
CA LEU A 367 -4.16 18.61 3.45
C LEU A 367 -4.51 19.52 4.63
N LEU A 368 -3.80 20.62 4.79
CA LEU A 368 -4.03 21.56 5.89
C LEU A 368 -5.40 22.26 5.80
N THR A 369 -5.90 22.50 4.60
CA THR A 369 -7.19 23.15 4.36
C THR A 369 -8.37 22.16 4.34
N TRP A 370 -8.13 20.89 4.49
CA TRP A 370 -9.16 19.86 4.53
C TRP A 370 -9.88 19.86 5.88
N ASP A 371 -10.99 20.55 5.96
CA ASP A 371 -11.66 20.88 7.23
C ASP A 371 -12.40 19.71 7.90
N LYS A 372 -12.70 18.66 7.16
CA LYS A 372 -13.46 17.50 7.70
C LYS A 372 -12.61 16.44 8.37
N LEU A 373 -11.30 16.48 8.22
CA LEU A 373 -10.44 15.49 8.83
C LEU A 373 -10.45 15.60 10.36
N ILE A 374 -10.62 14.45 11.01
CA ILE A 374 -10.47 14.28 12.46
C ILE A 374 -9.05 13.84 12.80
N SER A 375 -8.40 13.13 11.90
CA SER A 375 -7.03 12.66 12.08
C SER A 375 -6.24 12.76 10.77
N LEU A 376 -5.06 13.34 10.86
CA LEU A 376 -4.05 13.35 9.81
C LEU A 376 -2.73 12.86 10.40
N GLN A 377 -2.24 11.72 9.93
CA GLN A 377 -1.01 11.12 10.43
C GLN A 377 0.00 11.00 9.30
N MET A 378 1.12 11.69 9.42
CA MET A 378 2.19 11.76 8.43
C MET A 378 3.58 11.65 9.08
N SER A 379 3.67 11.08 10.27
CA SER A 379 4.96 10.87 10.92
C SER A 379 5.80 9.82 10.21
N TYR A 380 7.11 9.88 10.45
CA TYR A 380 8.04 8.88 9.96
C TYR A 380 8.08 8.78 8.43
N ASN A 381 8.17 9.94 7.79
CA ASN A 381 8.38 10.08 6.35
C ASN A 381 9.68 10.87 6.09
N PHE A 382 9.96 11.20 4.84
CA PHE A 382 11.07 12.08 4.46
C PHE A 382 10.57 13.49 4.09
N LEU A 383 9.68 14.06 4.89
CA LEU A 383 9.22 15.43 4.70
C LEU A 383 10.31 16.39 5.16
N GLU A 384 10.69 17.32 4.30
CA GLU A 384 11.67 18.35 4.63
C GLU A 384 11.19 19.75 4.21
N GLY A 385 11.80 20.77 4.78
CA GLY A 385 11.45 22.15 4.56
C GLY A 385 10.69 22.76 5.73
N GLU A 386 10.12 23.93 5.51
CA GLU A 386 9.45 24.73 6.52
C GLU A 386 7.92 24.60 6.41
N LEU A 387 7.27 24.62 7.56
CA LEU A 387 5.81 24.65 7.60
C LEU A 387 5.28 25.95 6.96
N PRO A 388 4.12 25.91 6.32
CA PRO A 388 3.49 27.10 5.75
C PRO A 388 3.27 28.20 6.78
N THR A 389 3.48 29.43 6.36
CA THR A 389 3.19 30.63 7.19
C THR A 389 1.68 30.84 7.34
N ASP A 390 1.28 31.63 8.31
CA ASP A 390 -0.12 32.03 8.48
C ASP A 390 -0.68 32.70 7.22
N ALA A 391 0.12 33.50 6.53
CA ALA A 391 -0.28 34.16 5.30
C ALA A 391 -0.53 33.18 4.17
N GLU A 392 0.33 32.17 4.01
CA GLU A 392 0.16 31.13 3.00
C GLU A 392 -1.09 30.29 3.27
N VAL A 393 -1.29 29.90 4.53
CA VAL A 393 -2.48 29.13 4.93
C VAL A 393 -3.76 29.94 4.69
N ARG A 394 -3.74 31.23 5.04
CA ARG A 394 -4.87 32.11 4.80
C ARG A 394 -5.19 32.23 3.31
N ALA A 395 -4.17 32.36 2.47
CA ALA A 395 -4.35 32.37 1.02
C ALA A 395 -4.91 31.04 0.49
N ALA A 396 -4.43 29.91 1.02
CA ALA A 396 -4.93 28.59 0.65
C ALA A 396 -6.38 28.36 1.07
N LEU A 397 -6.79 28.82 2.26
CA LEU A 397 -8.18 28.77 2.72
C LEU A 397 -9.11 29.58 1.82
N ARG A 398 -8.67 30.75 1.36
CA ARG A 398 -9.43 31.56 0.37
C ARG A 398 -9.54 30.85 -0.97
N ALA A 399 -8.45 30.29 -1.45
CA ALA A 399 -8.42 29.56 -2.72
C ALA A 399 -9.32 28.31 -2.69
N ALA A 400 -9.52 27.73 -1.51
CA ALA A 400 -10.40 26.58 -1.28
C ALA A 400 -11.85 26.98 -0.96
N ASP A 401 -12.21 28.25 -1.09
CA ASP A 401 -13.54 28.81 -0.77
C ASP A 401 -14.02 28.47 0.66
N LYS A 402 -13.08 28.43 1.60
CA LYS A 402 -13.42 28.19 3.00
C LYS A 402 -14.06 29.41 3.64
N PRO A 403 -14.93 29.22 4.67
CA PRO A 403 -15.55 30.32 5.38
C PRO A 403 -14.53 31.36 5.85
N GLU A 404 -14.87 32.63 5.81
CA GLU A 404 -13.99 33.71 6.27
C GLU A 404 -13.59 33.53 7.75
N THR A 405 -14.47 32.93 8.57
CA THR A 405 -14.18 32.58 9.96
C THR A 405 -12.98 31.65 10.12
N TYR A 406 -12.62 30.84 9.11
CA TYR A 406 -11.42 30.00 9.14
C TYR A 406 -10.13 30.81 8.98
N GLN A 407 -10.24 32.04 8.55
CA GLN A 407 -9.09 32.92 8.33
C GLN A 407 -8.70 33.69 9.60
N SER A 408 -9.50 33.58 10.67
CA SER A 408 -9.32 34.27 11.93
C SER A 408 -9.58 33.37 13.13
N ASP A 409 -9.30 33.87 14.33
CA ASP A 409 -9.58 33.17 15.59
C ASP A 409 -11.07 32.96 15.88
N ASP A 410 -11.96 33.64 15.17
CA ASP A 410 -13.39 33.59 15.44
C ASP A 410 -14.05 32.28 15.01
N PHE A 411 -13.33 31.43 14.28
CA PHE A 411 -13.87 30.16 13.81
C PHE A 411 -14.39 29.26 14.95
N PHE A 412 -13.64 29.18 16.03
CA PHE A 412 -14.08 28.47 17.22
C PHE A 412 -14.83 29.41 18.13
N SER A 413 -16.12 29.53 17.91
CA SER A 413 -16.97 30.26 18.84
C SER A 413 -16.92 29.63 20.24
N LYS A 414 -17.14 30.44 21.23
CA LYS A 414 -17.23 30.01 22.61
C LYS A 414 -18.24 28.85 22.79
N ASP A 415 -19.31 28.86 22.00
CA ASP A 415 -20.37 27.86 22.04
C ASP A 415 -19.92 26.50 21.44
N GLU A 416 -19.13 26.51 20.39
CA GLU A 416 -18.61 25.25 19.81
C GLU A 416 -17.62 24.57 20.72
N LEU A 417 -16.74 25.33 21.37
CA LEU A 417 -15.81 24.81 22.35
C LEU A 417 -16.52 24.29 23.59
N THR A 418 -17.66 24.87 23.93
CA THR A 418 -18.48 24.43 25.07
C THR A 418 -19.39 23.26 24.74
N ALA A 419 -19.92 23.16 23.51
CA ALA A 419 -20.84 22.11 23.11
C ALA A 419 -20.17 20.72 23.01
N LYS A 420 -18.84 20.68 22.89
CA LYS A 420 -18.04 19.45 22.90
C LYS A 420 -16.97 19.54 23.98
N PRO A 421 -17.37 19.56 25.26
CA PRO A 421 -16.40 19.62 26.33
C PRO A 421 -15.51 18.38 26.24
N SER A 422 -14.27 18.60 25.93
CA SER A 422 -13.28 17.60 26.22
C SER A 422 -12.96 17.62 27.71
N ILE A 423 -12.39 16.55 28.19
CA ILE A 423 -11.86 16.48 29.55
C ILE A 423 -10.98 17.69 29.89
N PHE A 424 -10.30 18.27 28.90
CA PHE A 424 -9.53 19.47 29.05
C PHE A 424 -10.36 20.71 29.28
N MET A 425 -11.40 20.86 28.51
CA MET A 425 -12.23 22.06 28.53
C MET A 425 -13.06 22.19 29.80
N ASP A 426 -13.35 21.10 30.49
CA ASP A 426 -14.11 21.10 31.73
C ASP A 426 -13.35 21.73 32.89
N LYS A 427 -12.02 21.67 32.87
CA LYS A 427 -11.20 22.19 33.98
C LYS A 427 -10.45 23.47 33.66
N ILE A 428 -10.41 23.81 32.40
CA ILE A 428 -9.78 25.04 31.95
C ILE A 428 -10.90 25.99 31.62
N SER A 429 -10.71 27.24 31.97
CA SER A 429 -11.68 28.25 31.62
C SER A 429 -12.00 28.15 30.12
N ARG A 430 -13.28 27.96 29.83
CA ARG A 430 -13.81 27.92 28.47
C ARG A 430 -13.49 29.17 27.64
N ASP A 431 -13.02 30.20 28.31
CA ASP A 431 -12.58 31.43 27.68
C ASP A 431 -11.16 31.35 27.11
N THR A 432 -10.48 30.22 27.36
CA THR A 432 -9.13 29.98 26.89
C THR A 432 -9.04 28.66 26.18
N CYS A 433 -8.84 28.67 24.90
CA CYS A 433 -8.63 27.48 24.08
C CYS A 433 -7.17 27.28 23.66
N GLN A 434 -6.29 28.10 24.19
CA GLN A 434 -4.87 28.11 23.86
C GLN A 434 -4.03 27.97 25.11
N TRP A 435 -2.89 27.31 24.96
CA TRP A 435 -1.98 27.00 26.04
C TRP A 435 -0.63 27.57 25.78
N LEU A 436 0.02 27.95 26.84
CA LEU A 436 1.41 28.32 26.83
C LEU A 436 2.09 27.60 27.99
N LEU A 437 3.17 26.90 27.71
CA LEU A 437 4.05 26.36 28.72
C LEU A 437 5.09 27.41 29.07
N THR A 438 5.31 27.61 30.35
CA THR A 438 6.25 28.57 30.85
C THR A 438 7.53 27.93 31.38
N THR A 439 8.59 28.69 31.51
CA THR A 439 9.90 28.22 31.99
C THR A 439 9.88 27.69 33.43
N ASP A 440 8.89 28.05 34.22
CA ASP A 440 8.73 27.61 35.61
C ASP A 440 7.91 26.33 35.78
N ASN A 441 7.66 25.60 34.68
CA ASN A 441 6.87 24.38 34.68
C ASN A 441 5.38 24.55 34.94
N GLN A 442 4.89 25.75 34.85
CA GLN A 442 3.48 26.01 35.02
C GLN A 442 2.75 25.97 33.67
N VAL A 443 1.61 25.31 33.65
CA VAL A 443 0.68 25.45 32.54
C VAL A 443 -0.06 26.76 32.74
N ARG A 444 0.11 27.66 31.80
CA ARG A 444 -0.60 28.94 31.82
C ARG A 444 -1.54 29.02 30.64
N TYR A 445 -2.72 29.47 30.95
CA TYR A 445 -3.73 29.72 29.95
C TYR A 445 -3.44 31.01 29.23
N ARG A 446 -3.63 30.97 27.94
CA ARG A 446 -3.61 32.16 27.14
C ARG A 446 -5.02 32.48 26.69
N LYS A 447 -5.43 33.74 26.84
CA LYS A 447 -6.66 34.22 26.24
C LYS A 447 -6.59 34.05 24.74
N GLN A 448 -7.72 33.79 24.12
CA GLN A 448 -7.86 33.66 22.65
C GLN A 448 -7.53 34.97 21.88
N THR A 449 -6.95 35.92 22.50
CA THR A 449 -6.47 37.11 21.80
C THR A 449 -5.27 36.74 20.97
N PRO A 450 -5.28 37.05 19.68
CA PRO A 450 -4.14 36.81 18.81
C PRO A 450 -2.87 37.42 19.36
N VAL A 451 -1.77 36.74 19.15
CA VAL A 451 -0.46 37.30 19.47
C VAL A 451 -0.28 38.54 18.59
N SER A 452 0.01 39.65 19.23
CA SER A 452 0.27 40.91 18.51
C SER A 452 -0.91 41.44 17.67
N GLY A 453 -2.14 41.11 18.02
CA GLY A 453 -3.34 41.60 17.33
C GLY A 453 -3.53 41.04 15.90
N GLN A 454 -2.87 39.93 15.58
CA GLN A 454 -3.05 39.27 14.30
C GLN A 454 -4.06 38.14 14.40
N ASP A 455 -4.93 38.08 13.43
CA ASP A 455 -5.82 36.96 13.23
C ASP A 455 -5.02 35.69 12.88
N ILE A 456 -5.40 34.58 13.48
CA ILE A 456 -4.72 33.30 13.27
C ILE A 456 -5.61 32.40 12.41
N PRO A 457 -5.15 31.96 11.23
CA PRO A 457 -5.96 31.09 10.37
C PRO A 457 -6.12 29.70 10.99
N ARG A 458 -7.24 29.06 10.73
CA ARG A 458 -7.56 27.73 11.23
C ARG A 458 -7.34 26.67 10.18
N VAL A 459 -6.34 25.84 10.41
CA VAL A 459 -6.09 24.61 9.67
C VAL A 459 -6.73 23.44 10.39
N LEU A 460 -7.18 22.44 9.65
CA LEU A 460 -7.67 21.18 10.21
C LEU A 460 -8.56 21.43 11.46
N PRO A 461 -9.63 22.23 11.33
CA PRO A 461 -10.36 22.77 12.50
C PRO A 461 -10.97 21.69 13.38
N PHE A 462 -11.27 20.50 12.86
CA PHE A 462 -11.82 19.38 13.60
C PHE A 462 -10.81 18.27 13.90
N ALA A 463 -9.57 18.42 13.48
CA ALA A 463 -8.56 17.40 13.69
C ALA A 463 -8.13 17.34 15.15
N ARG A 464 -8.36 16.19 15.76
CA ARG A 464 -7.90 15.90 17.13
C ARG A 464 -6.54 15.22 17.14
N THR A 465 -6.13 14.70 16.01
CA THR A 465 -4.83 14.05 15.83
C THR A 465 -4.14 14.62 14.60
N VAL A 466 -2.98 15.21 14.80
CA VAL A 466 -2.09 15.66 13.72
C VAL A 466 -0.68 15.23 14.07
N HIS A 467 -0.15 14.31 13.29
CA HIS A 467 1.19 13.75 13.50
C HIS A 467 2.09 14.10 12.33
N ILE A 468 3.13 14.89 12.57
CA ILE A 468 4.18 15.24 11.61
C ILE A 468 5.59 15.07 12.17
N ASN A 469 5.70 14.39 13.30
CA ASN A 469 6.98 14.08 13.94
C ASN A 469 7.81 13.05 13.14
N LEU A 470 9.06 12.90 13.49
CA LEU A 470 10.00 11.97 12.85
C LEU A 470 10.10 12.18 11.33
N ASN A 471 10.13 13.42 10.93
CA ASN A 471 10.45 13.91 9.59
C ASN A 471 11.74 14.75 9.63
N PHE A 472 11.99 15.52 8.61
CA PHE A 472 13.18 16.37 8.46
C PHE A 472 12.81 17.84 8.34
N LEU A 473 11.75 18.24 9.04
CA LEU A 473 11.24 19.60 9.01
C LEU A 473 12.18 20.58 9.74
N THR A 474 12.18 21.80 9.27
CA THR A 474 13.03 22.90 9.77
C THR A 474 12.21 24.17 9.94
N GLY A 475 12.88 25.26 10.34
CA GLY A 475 12.25 26.57 10.45
C GLY A 475 11.52 26.80 11.76
N ALA A 476 10.55 27.69 11.73
CA ALA A 476 9.77 28.07 12.90
C ALA A 476 8.39 27.40 12.89
N LEU A 477 7.89 27.05 14.08
CA LEU A 477 6.49 26.68 14.25
C LEU A 477 5.61 27.90 14.01
N PRO A 478 4.63 27.83 13.10
CA PRO A 478 3.73 28.93 12.80
C PRO A 478 2.65 29.10 13.87
N ASN A 479 2.06 30.29 13.92
CA ASN A 479 1.00 30.59 14.88
C ASN A 479 -0.26 29.74 14.67
N TRP A 480 -0.61 29.39 13.42
CA TRP A 480 -1.77 28.53 13.16
C TRP A 480 -1.66 27.15 13.85
N LEU A 481 -0.42 26.72 14.13
CA LEU A 481 -0.17 25.49 14.88
C LEU A 481 -0.12 25.76 16.38
N LEU A 482 0.71 26.71 16.82
CA LEU A 482 0.95 27.00 18.24
C LEU A 482 -0.33 27.43 18.98
N PHE A 483 -1.22 28.11 18.30
CA PHE A 483 -2.45 28.65 18.89
C PHE A 483 -3.70 27.94 18.40
N HIS A 484 -3.56 26.74 17.86
CA HIS A 484 -4.72 25.94 17.48
C HIS A 484 -5.49 25.48 18.71
N PRO A 485 -6.85 25.54 18.69
CA PRO A 485 -7.68 25.12 19.84
C PRO A 485 -7.48 23.67 20.27
N TYR A 486 -7.15 22.78 19.34
CA TYR A 486 -6.87 21.38 19.62
C TYR A 486 -5.37 21.07 19.78
N PHE A 487 -4.54 22.06 19.93
CA PHE A 487 -3.10 21.90 20.10
C PHE A 487 -2.73 20.88 21.19
N VAL A 488 -3.44 20.91 22.30
CA VAL A 488 -3.23 19.98 23.41
C VAL A 488 -3.51 18.52 23.06
N TYR A 489 -4.41 18.27 22.12
CA TYR A 489 -4.69 16.92 21.66
C TYR A 489 -3.67 16.40 20.66
N TRP A 490 -2.96 17.28 20.00
CA TRP A 490 -1.96 16.89 19.02
C TRP A 490 -0.70 16.32 19.66
N GLY A 491 -0.61 16.36 20.99
CA GLY A 491 0.47 15.76 21.72
C GLY A 491 1.81 16.38 21.38
N PRO A 492 2.04 17.62 21.79
CA PRO A 492 3.23 18.38 21.40
C PRO A 492 4.53 17.66 21.65
N GLU A 493 4.56 16.78 22.62
CA GLU A 493 5.77 16.05 22.97
C GLU A 493 6.23 15.01 21.95
N SER A 494 5.29 14.38 21.26
CA SER A 494 5.59 13.28 20.36
C SER A 494 5.25 13.58 18.91
N MET A 495 4.48 14.64 18.66
CA MET A 495 3.80 14.76 17.38
C MET A 495 4.37 15.84 16.46
N ILE A 496 4.75 16.97 16.99
CA ILE A 496 4.98 18.12 16.14
C ILE A 496 6.39 18.67 16.26
N PHE A 497 6.90 18.89 17.46
CA PHE A 497 8.12 19.68 17.62
C PHE A 497 9.24 19.04 18.40
N ASN A 498 9.04 17.95 19.07
CA ASN A 498 10.13 17.40 19.87
C ASN A 498 10.85 16.23 19.26
N GLN A 499 10.39 15.73 18.15
CA GLN A 499 11.04 14.58 17.52
C GLN A 499 10.99 14.64 16.00
N GLN A 500 11.65 15.62 15.46
CA GLN A 500 12.15 15.48 14.11
C GLN A 500 13.38 14.59 14.12
N GLU A 501 13.75 14.02 12.99
CA GLU A 501 14.98 13.23 12.88
C GLU A 501 16.20 14.08 13.23
N ASP A 502 17.24 13.44 13.70
CA ASP A 502 18.48 14.12 14.04
C ASP A 502 19.30 14.48 12.79
N GLY A 503 20.11 15.51 12.93
CA GLY A 503 21.10 15.85 11.92
C GLY A 503 20.66 16.93 10.94
N ARG A 504 20.86 16.67 9.67
CA ARG A 504 20.64 17.62 8.59
C ARG A 504 19.74 17.03 7.52
N ASN A 505 18.92 17.87 6.92
CA ASN A 505 18.11 17.48 5.76
C ASN A 505 18.95 17.43 4.47
N SER A 506 18.33 17.09 3.35
CA SER A 506 19.03 16.97 2.06
C SER A 506 19.70 18.26 1.58
N LYS A 507 19.25 19.40 2.08
CA LYS A 507 19.82 20.74 1.78
C LYS A 507 20.90 21.19 2.77
N GLY A 508 21.25 20.34 3.73
CA GLY A 508 22.25 20.63 4.75
C GLY A 508 21.76 21.50 5.92
N ASN A 509 20.45 21.76 6.01
CA ASN A 509 19.89 22.52 7.12
C ASN A 509 19.72 21.63 8.35
N THR A 510 19.99 22.19 9.53
CA THR A 510 19.75 21.49 10.79
C THR A 510 18.25 21.21 10.95
N VAL A 511 17.92 19.95 11.20
CA VAL A 511 16.55 19.49 11.38
C VAL A 511 16.01 19.91 12.75
N GLY A 512 14.72 20.16 12.81
CA GLY A 512 14.01 20.63 14.00
C GLY A 512 13.56 22.09 13.90
N PHE A 513 12.70 22.49 14.81
CA PHE A 513 12.12 23.83 14.83
C PHE A 513 12.98 24.77 15.69
N ASN A 514 13.22 25.96 15.19
CA ASN A 514 14.21 26.91 15.75
C ASN A 514 13.63 27.93 16.73
N ASN A 515 12.31 27.94 16.92
CA ASN A 515 11.64 28.85 17.85
C ASN A 515 11.04 28.14 19.08
N VAL A 516 11.44 26.92 19.32
CA VAL A 516 10.96 26.11 20.45
C VAL A 516 12.15 25.40 21.10
N ASP A 517 12.26 25.56 22.40
CA ASP A 517 13.20 24.82 23.22
C ASP A 517 12.45 23.81 24.08
N ILE A 518 12.83 22.55 24.00
CA ILE A 518 12.26 21.52 24.84
C ILE A 518 12.98 21.52 26.17
N VAL A 519 12.24 21.84 27.22
CA VAL A 519 12.71 21.82 28.59
C VAL A 519 12.24 20.56 29.29
N ASN A 520 12.79 20.26 30.42
CA ASN A 520 12.51 19.05 31.18
C ASN A 520 11.02 18.67 31.27
N TYR A 521 10.83 17.43 31.33
CA TYR A 521 9.57 16.71 31.34
C TYR A 521 9.13 16.38 32.73
N ASP A 522 7.90 16.68 33.07
CA ASP A 522 7.28 16.19 34.30
C ASP A 522 6.11 15.26 34.00
N PHE A 523 6.36 13.96 34.08
CA PHE A 523 5.35 12.95 33.83
C PHE A 523 4.16 12.97 34.79
N SER A 524 4.30 13.60 35.95
CA SER A 524 3.21 13.72 36.91
C SER A 524 2.03 14.53 36.36
N TYR A 525 2.30 15.41 35.41
CA TYR A 525 1.26 16.14 34.69
C TYR A 525 0.47 15.27 33.71
N TYR A 526 1.04 14.16 33.31
CA TYR A 526 0.42 13.29 32.34
C TYR A 526 -0.70 12.46 32.89
N TYR A 527 -0.42 11.85 34.01
CA TYR A 527 -1.25 10.80 34.56
C TYR A 527 -1.92 11.22 35.85
N GLY A 528 -1.75 12.49 36.25
CA GLY A 528 -2.08 12.86 37.58
C GLY A 528 -1.30 12.06 38.60
N SER A 529 -1.62 12.17 39.85
CA SER A 529 -1.06 11.27 40.84
C SER A 529 -1.71 9.90 40.70
N THR A 530 -0.91 8.87 40.51
CA THR A 530 -1.35 7.50 40.72
C THR A 530 -1.48 7.26 42.21
N ASP A 531 -2.56 6.63 42.63
CA ASP A 531 -2.67 6.09 43.97
C ASP A 531 -1.58 5.05 44.20
N PRO A 532 -0.64 5.23 45.13
CA PRO A 532 0.44 4.31 45.37
C PRO A 532 -0.02 2.91 45.78
N GLY A 533 -1.25 2.77 46.28
CA GLY A 533 -1.77 1.50 46.72
C GLY A 533 -2.44 0.68 45.61
N THR A 534 -3.01 1.32 44.62
CA THR A 534 -3.79 0.67 43.58
C THR A 534 -3.18 0.82 42.17
N ASN A 535 -2.17 1.67 42.03
CA ASN A 535 -1.57 2.05 40.75
C ASN A 535 -2.61 2.60 39.74
N GLN A 536 -3.75 3.08 40.26
CA GLN A 536 -4.80 3.66 39.44
C GLN A 536 -4.65 5.18 39.38
N ILE A 537 -4.98 5.73 38.23
CA ILE A 537 -5.02 7.17 38.03
C ILE A 537 -6.12 7.75 38.90
N VAL A 538 -5.78 8.66 39.82
CA VAL A 538 -6.73 9.36 40.66
C VAL A 538 -7.57 10.27 39.78
N SER A 539 -8.88 10.12 39.89
CA SER A 539 -9.81 10.83 39.05
C SER A 539 -9.60 12.35 39.06
N GLY A 540 -9.63 12.90 37.93
CA GLY A 540 -9.62 14.34 37.76
C GLY A 540 -8.30 14.95 37.37
N VAL A 541 -7.26 14.17 37.15
CA VAL A 541 -5.92 14.68 36.93
C VAL A 541 -5.29 14.20 35.61
N ALA A 542 -6.09 13.75 34.70
CA ALA A 542 -5.63 13.21 33.44
C ALA A 542 -5.28 14.27 32.39
N TYR A 543 -4.88 15.36 32.83
CA TYR A 543 -4.42 16.39 31.93
C TYR A 543 -3.67 17.46 32.68
N PRO A 544 -3.12 18.34 31.94
CA PRO A 544 -3.06 18.46 30.49
C PRO A 544 -2.09 17.45 29.94
N LEU A 545 -2.59 16.54 29.20
CA LEU A 545 -1.87 15.35 28.80
C LEU A 545 -0.67 15.70 28.03
N TYR A 546 -0.26 16.41 27.44
CA TYR A 546 0.88 16.57 26.55
C TYR A 546 1.66 17.84 26.83
N PHE A 547 1.43 18.43 27.97
CA PHE A 547 2.19 19.58 28.33
C PHE A 547 3.57 19.19 28.77
N ARG A 548 4.40 19.15 27.82
CA ARG A 548 5.81 19.19 28.05
C ARG A 548 6.22 20.62 28.31
N LYS A 549 7.23 20.75 29.09
CA LYS A 549 7.88 22.03 29.24
C LYS A 549 8.62 22.32 27.96
N PHE A 550 8.05 23.09 27.12
CA PHE A 550 8.76 23.76 26.06
C PHE A 550 8.55 25.27 26.16
N VAL A 551 9.50 26.00 25.73
CA VAL A 551 9.49 27.45 25.78
C VAL A 551 9.60 27.97 24.36
N LEU A 552 8.76 28.91 24.03
CA LEU A 552 8.88 29.59 22.73
C LEU A 552 10.11 30.49 22.80
N SER A 553 11.07 30.27 21.91
CA SER A 553 12.30 31.05 21.86
C SER A 553 11.99 32.52 21.65
N GLY A 554 12.61 33.38 22.47
CA GLY A 554 12.41 34.82 22.41
C GLY A 554 11.16 35.35 23.10
N THR A 555 10.39 34.50 23.81
CA THR A 555 9.30 34.95 24.69
C THR A 555 9.84 35.08 26.12
N THR A 556 9.83 36.27 26.62
CA THR A 556 9.91 36.51 28.05
C THR A 556 8.48 36.62 28.56
N ASP A 557 8.07 35.65 29.37
CA ASP A 557 6.74 35.49 30.04
C ASP A 557 5.58 34.96 29.17
#